data_f94359c13efb12d7656389ac18f1df97
#
_entry.id   f94359c13efb12d7656389ac18f1df97
#
_cell.length_a   1.000
_cell.length_b   1.000
_cell.length_c   1.000
_cell.angle_alpha   90.00
_cell.angle_beta   90.00
_cell.angle_gamma   90.00
#
_symmetry.space_group_name_H-M   'P 1'
#
loop_
_entity.id
_entity.type
_entity.pdbx_description
1 polymer ?
#
loop_
_entity_poly.entity_id
_entity_poly.type
_entity_poly.pdbx_seq_one_letter_code
_entity_poly.pdbx_strand_id
1 'polypeptide(L)'
;MSGHPTIEVPGIEVNTGALGHGLSVGVGMAMAAKMDKADYKTYVLMGDGEQGEGSIYEAAMAGNQYKLDNLVAIIDRNRLQISGTTEEVMSLESMRDRWTAFGWDVLEMNGDEMEDIIRTFRSIDYTNKKPHLLISHTTKGKGVSYMEGIAKWHHGVPTAEQ
;
A
#
# COMPACT_ATOMS: atom_id res chain seq x y z
N MET A 1 10.67 18.37 7.42
CA MET A 1 10.42 16.94 7.13
C MET A 1 10.69 16.72 5.66
N SER A 2 11.34 15.62 5.27
CA SER A 2 11.42 15.22 3.88
C SER A 2 10.02 14.76 3.42
N GLY A 3 9.74 14.82 2.11
CA GLY A 3 8.46 14.35 1.57
C GLY A 3 8.30 12.82 1.60
N HIS A 4 9.37 12.07 1.91
CA HIS A 4 9.36 10.62 2.01
C HIS A 4 9.61 10.16 3.45
N PRO A 5 8.92 9.12 3.93
CA PRO A 5 9.24 8.48 5.20
C PRO A 5 10.67 7.95 5.23
N THR A 6 11.35 8.13 6.36
CA THR A 6 12.72 7.67 6.57
C THR A 6 12.83 6.92 7.90
N ILE A 7 13.89 6.13 8.05
CA ILE A 7 14.20 5.40 9.29
C ILE A 7 14.41 6.30 10.53
N GLU A 8 14.47 7.62 10.35
CA GLU A 8 14.50 8.58 11.46
C GLU A 8 13.13 8.68 12.17
N VAL A 9 12.06 8.22 11.52
CA VAL A 9 10.70 8.20 12.09
C VAL A 9 10.50 6.85 12.78
N PRO A 10 10.23 6.80 14.09
CA PRO A 10 9.97 5.55 14.79
C PRO A 10 8.81 4.76 14.15
N GLY A 11 9.05 3.48 13.86
CA GLY A 11 8.09 2.60 13.16
C GLY A 11 8.23 2.59 11.65
N ILE A 12 9.25 3.23 11.11
CA ILE A 12 9.64 3.13 9.70
C ILE A 12 10.97 2.37 9.63
N GLU A 13 10.98 1.20 9.05
CA GLU A 13 12.15 0.33 8.98
C GLU A 13 13.01 0.54 7.73
N VAL A 14 12.46 1.20 6.68
CA VAL A 14 13.14 1.38 5.40
C VAL A 14 12.90 2.79 4.85
N ASN A 15 13.95 3.43 4.34
CA ASN A 15 13.82 4.68 3.59
C ASN A 15 13.04 4.44 2.29
N THR A 16 12.12 5.34 1.96
CA THR A 16 11.20 5.20 0.82
C THR A 16 11.47 6.20 -0.30
N GLY A 17 10.70 6.11 -1.38
CA GLY A 17 10.76 7.01 -2.55
C GLY A 17 11.07 6.28 -3.87
N ALA A 18 11.78 5.15 -3.83
CA ALA A 18 11.95 4.29 -4.99
C ALA A 18 10.70 3.41 -5.18
N LEU A 19 9.79 3.85 -6.07
CA LEU A 19 8.53 3.13 -6.32
C LEU A 19 8.78 1.68 -6.73
N GLY A 20 7.89 0.79 -6.30
CA GLY A 20 7.93 -0.63 -6.60
C GLY A 20 8.90 -1.47 -5.76
N HIS A 21 9.75 -0.85 -4.93
CA HIS A 21 10.75 -1.58 -4.14
C HIS A 21 10.27 -2.00 -2.75
N GLY A 22 9.34 -1.24 -2.16
CA GLY A 22 8.87 -1.46 -0.79
C GLY A 22 8.29 -2.86 -0.58
N LEU A 23 7.51 -3.37 -1.53
CA LEU A 23 6.92 -4.69 -1.42
C LEU A 23 7.96 -5.81 -1.46
N SER A 24 8.97 -5.71 -2.32
CA SER A 24 10.07 -6.69 -2.40
C SER A 24 10.87 -6.75 -1.08
N VAL A 25 11.14 -5.59 -0.49
CA VAL A 25 11.77 -5.50 0.84
C VAL A 25 10.88 -6.15 1.90
N GLY A 26 9.59 -5.83 1.91
CA GLY A 26 8.60 -6.42 2.82
C GLY A 26 8.50 -7.94 2.71
N VAL A 27 8.57 -8.50 1.50
CA VAL A 27 8.64 -9.96 1.26
C VAL A 27 9.88 -10.54 1.95
N GLY A 28 11.05 -9.90 1.79
CA GLY A 28 12.29 -10.35 2.44
C GLY A 28 12.17 -10.34 3.97
N MET A 29 11.61 -9.28 4.55
CA MET A 29 11.40 -9.16 6.00
C MET A 29 10.42 -10.21 6.53
N ALA A 30 9.30 -10.42 5.84
CA ALA A 30 8.31 -11.43 6.21
C ALA A 30 8.87 -12.86 6.11
N MET A 31 9.72 -13.13 5.11
CA MET A 31 10.45 -14.40 5.00
C MET A 31 11.41 -14.59 6.17
N ALA A 32 12.20 -13.58 6.52
CA ALA A 32 13.12 -13.63 7.65
C ALA A 32 12.37 -13.97 8.95
N ALA A 33 11.22 -13.31 9.21
CA ALA A 33 10.39 -13.65 10.37
C ALA A 33 10.02 -15.15 10.41
N LYS A 34 9.61 -15.72 9.29
CA LYS A 34 9.26 -17.16 9.23
C LYS A 34 10.47 -18.07 9.44
N MET A 35 11.63 -17.72 8.89
CA MET A 35 12.88 -18.48 9.07
C MET A 35 13.32 -18.46 10.54
N ASP A 36 13.24 -17.31 11.19
CA ASP A 36 13.62 -17.10 12.60
C ASP A 36 12.55 -17.57 13.58
N LYS A 37 11.37 -18.00 13.08
CA LYS A 37 10.18 -18.34 13.89
C LYS A 37 9.73 -17.18 14.78
N ALA A 38 9.92 -15.95 14.31
CA ALA A 38 9.44 -14.74 14.95
C ALA A 38 7.96 -14.50 14.58
N ASP A 39 7.22 -13.85 15.47
CA ASP A 39 5.79 -13.64 15.32
C ASP A 39 5.39 -12.25 14.80
N TYR A 40 6.37 -11.41 14.41
CA TYR A 40 6.06 -10.09 13.89
C TYR A 40 5.39 -10.14 12.51
N LYS A 41 4.63 -9.10 12.24
CA LYS A 41 3.98 -8.86 10.96
C LYS A 41 4.71 -7.75 10.23
N THR A 42 4.77 -7.86 8.90
CA THR A 42 5.35 -6.84 8.02
C THR A 42 4.23 -6.10 7.29
N TYR A 43 4.21 -4.79 7.39
CA TYR A 43 3.25 -3.93 6.71
C TYR A 43 3.94 -3.09 5.65
N VAL A 44 3.36 -3.04 4.45
CA VAL A 44 3.90 -2.27 3.32
C VAL A 44 2.81 -1.36 2.78
N LEU A 45 2.95 -0.05 2.94
CA LEU A 45 2.04 0.93 2.35
C LEU A 45 2.56 1.35 0.97
N MET A 46 1.70 1.24 -0.02
CA MET A 46 1.98 1.55 -1.43
C MET A 46 0.96 2.55 -1.97
N GLY A 47 1.37 3.34 -2.95
CA GLY A 47 0.44 4.12 -3.76
C GLY A 47 -0.24 3.28 -4.84
N ASP A 48 -1.40 3.72 -5.32
CA ASP A 48 -2.08 3.07 -6.45
C ASP A 48 -1.33 3.30 -7.78
N GLY A 49 -0.80 4.50 -8.04
CA GLY A 49 0.06 4.76 -9.18
C GLY A 49 1.34 3.91 -9.20
N GLU A 50 1.84 3.52 -8.03
CA GLU A 50 2.98 2.61 -7.88
C GLU A 50 2.70 1.21 -8.44
N GLN A 51 1.43 0.82 -8.57
CA GLN A 51 1.04 -0.48 -9.11
C GLN A 51 1.38 -0.65 -10.61
N GLY A 52 1.86 0.38 -11.27
CA GLY A 52 2.44 0.31 -12.61
C GLY A 52 3.85 -0.29 -12.65
N GLU A 53 4.54 -0.41 -11.50
CA GLU A 53 5.89 -0.95 -11.43
C GLU A 53 5.91 -2.48 -11.52
N GLY A 54 6.74 -3.04 -12.41
CA GLY A 54 6.82 -4.49 -12.64
C GLY A 54 7.26 -5.28 -11.40
N SER A 55 8.16 -4.73 -10.59
CA SER A 55 8.66 -5.35 -9.36
C SER A 55 7.58 -5.61 -8.30
N ILE A 56 6.46 -4.86 -8.32
CA ILE A 56 5.29 -5.13 -7.48
C ILE A 56 4.75 -6.53 -7.77
N TYR A 57 4.60 -6.90 -9.04
CA TYR A 57 4.03 -8.20 -9.44
C TYR A 57 5.00 -9.35 -9.22
N GLU A 58 6.30 -9.12 -9.37
CA GLU A 58 7.33 -10.09 -9.00
C GLU A 58 7.28 -10.39 -7.49
N ALA A 59 7.19 -9.34 -6.67
CA ALA A 59 7.04 -9.48 -5.23
C ALA A 59 5.70 -10.13 -4.83
N ALA A 60 4.61 -9.82 -5.55
CA ALA A 60 3.30 -10.43 -5.30
C ALA A 60 3.33 -11.94 -5.54
N MET A 61 3.98 -12.40 -6.63
CA MET A 61 4.17 -13.83 -6.88
C MET A 61 5.01 -14.49 -5.78
N ALA A 62 6.10 -13.86 -5.34
CA ALA A 62 6.94 -14.37 -4.28
C ALA A 62 6.18 -14.47 -2.94
N GLY A 63 5.41 -13.44 -2.57
CA GLY A 63 4.60 -13.43 -1.36
C GLY A 63 3.65 -14.63 -1.27
N ASN A 64 2.96 -14.95 -2.35
CA ASN A 64 2.09 -16.11 -2.42
C ASN A 64 2.88 -17.44 -2.45
N GLN A 65 3.95 -17.53 -3.24
CA GLN A 65 4.77 -18.73 -3.35
C GLN A 65 5.30 -19.18 -1.98
N TYR A 66 5.77 -18.23 -1.17
CA TYR A 66 6.32 -18.50 0.16
C TYR A 66 5.26 -18.48 1.28
N LYS A 67 3.97 -18.32 0.93
CA LYS A 67 2.84 -18.35 1.89
C LYS A 67 3.04 -17.39 3.07
N LEU A 68 3.37 -16.14 2.74
CA LEU A 68 3.70 -15.13 3.72
C LEU A 68 2.45 -14.53 4.37
N ASP A 69 1.74 -15.32 5.20
CA ASP A 69 0.55 -14.89 5.93
C ASP A 69 0.84 -13.82 7.01
N ASN A 70 2.11 -13.52 7.23
CA ASN A 70 2.58 -12.42 8.08
C ASN A 70 2.93 -11.14 7.28
N LEU A 71 2.64 -11.10 5.98
CA LEU A 71 2.82 -9.93 5.11
C LEU A 71 1.47 -9.29 4.81
N VAL A 72 1.35 -7.98 5.09
CA VAL A 72 0.18 -7.17 4.79
C VAL A 72 0.60 -6.01 3.89
N ALA A 73 0.16 -6.01 2.66
CA ALA A 73 0.28 -4.88 1.75
C ALA A 73 -0.96 -4.00 1.84
N ILE A 74 -0.80 -2.70 1.78
CA ILE A 74 -1.88 -1.72 1.80
C ILE A 74 -1.71 -0.83 0.59
N ILE A 75 -2.76 -0.65 -0.21
CA ILE A 75 -2.75 0.29 -1.33
C ILE A 75 -3.61 1.50 -0.97
N ASP A 76 -3.00 2.68 -0.94
CA ASP A 76 -3.73 3.96 -0.93
C ASP A 76 -4.36 4.17 -2.31
N ARG A 77 -5.62 3.75 -2.44
CA ARG A 77 -6.40 3.83 -3.68
C ARG A 77 -7.14 5.16 -3.77
N ASN A 78 -6.39 6.23 -4.02
CA ASN A 78 -6.93 7.58 -4.18
C ASN A 78 -7.24 7.94 -5.65
N ARG A 79 -6.92 7.06 -6.61
CA ARG A 79 -7.18 7.16 -8.05
C ARG A 79 -6.42 8.27 -8.78
N LEU A 80 -5.43 8.89 -8.13
CA LEU A 80 -4.64 9.98 -8.67
C LEU A 80 -3.15 9.70 -8.57
N GLN A 81 -2.43 10.01 -9.61
CA GLN A 81 -0.98 10.05 -9.64
C GLN A 81 -0.49 11.39 -10.20
N ILE A 82 0.83 11.61 -10.30
CA ILE A 82 1.42 12.89 -10.69
C ILE A 82 0.79 13.45 -11.97
N SER A 83 0.58 12.61 -12.98
CA SER A 83 0.20 13.00 -14.35
C SER A 83 -1.32 13.07 -14.59
N GLY A 84 -2.14 12.63 -13.63
CA GLY A 84 -3.60 12.58 -13.80
C GLY A 84 -4.24 11.42 -13.04
N THR A 85 -5.39 10.95 -13.53
CA THR A 85 -6.03 9.77 -12.96
C THR A 85 -5.26 8.50 -13.30
N THR A 86 -5.28 7.52 -12.39
CA THR A 86 -4.62 6.23 -12.63
C THR A 86 -5.15 5.55 -13.87
N GLU A 87 -6.45 5.66 -14.15
CA GLU A 87 -7.08 4.98 -15.28
C GLU A 87 -6.76 5.63 -16.65
N GLU A 88 -6.46 6.93 -16.68
CA GLU A 88 -6.01 7.61 -17.89
C GLU A 88 -4.53 7.37 -18.19
N VAL A 89 -3.70 7.22 -17.15
CA VAL A 89 -2.25 7.03 -17.29
C VAL A 89 -1.89 5.57 -17.52
N MET A 90 -2.38 4.68 -16.66
CA MET A 90 -2.17 3.23 -16.75
C MET A 90 -3.26 2.52 -15.96
N SER A 91 -4.27 1.99 -16.64
CA SER A 91 -5.43 1.38 -16.01
C SER A 91 -5.06 0.26 -15.03
N LEU A 92 -5.61 0.33 -13.83
CA LEU A 92 -5.37 -0.59 -12.72
C LEU A 92 -6.55 -1.52 -12.42
N GLU A 93 -7.73 -1.24 -12.96
CA GLU A 93 -8.94 -2.03 -12.69
C GLU A 93 -8.95 -3.37 -13.48
N SER A 94 -9.48 -4.45 -12.97
CA SER A 94 -9.90 -4.62 -11.57
C SER A 94 -8.70 -4.95 -10.69
N MET A 95 -8.36 -4.07 -9.76
CA MET A 95 -7.24 -4.28 -8.85
C MET A 95 -7.47 -5.50 -7.94
N ARG A 96 -8.69 -5.67 -7.41
CA ARG A 96 -9.07 -6.83 -6.61
C ARG A 96 -8.82 -8.14 -7.35
N ASP A 97 -9.31 -8.24 -8.60
CA ASP A 97 -9.20 -9.48 -9.38
C ASP A 97 -7.75 -9.80 -9.71
N ARG A 98 -6.97 -8.78 -10.04
CA ARG A 98 -5.54 -8.90 -10.33
C ARG A 98 -4.79 -9.50 -9.14
N TRP A 99 -4.96 -8.95 -7.94
CA TRP A 99 -4.28 -9.43 -6.75
C TRP A 99 -4.83 -10.78 -6.26
N THR A 100 -6.12 -11.01 -6.41
CA THR A 100 -6.73 -12.33 -6.15
C THR A 100 -6.13 -13.40 -7.05
N ALA A 101 -5.89 -13.08 -8.34
CA ALA A 101 -5.24 -14.00 -9.28
C ALA A 101 -3.78 -14.32 -8.89
N PHE A 102 -3.07 -13.42 -8.22
CA PHE A 102 -1.77 -13.69 -7.61
C PHE A 102 -1.86 -14.54 -6.32
N GLY A 103 -3.06 -14.91 -5.87
CA GLY A 103 -3.26 -15.76 -4.70
C GLY A 103 -3.30 -15.05 -3.37
N TRP A 104 -3.40 -13.72 -3.36
CA TRP A 104 -3.51 -12.90 -2.15
C TRP A 104 -4.93 -12.93 -1.58
N ASP A 105 -5.03 -12.80 -0.28
CA ASP A 105 -6.28 -12.53 0.43
C ASP A 105 -6.56 -11.03 0.37
N VAL A 106 -7.62 -10.63 -0.37
CA VAL A 106 -7.88 -9.23 -0.70
C VAL A 106 -9.08 -8.70 0.07
N LEU A 107 -8.85 -7.72 0.90
CA LEU A 107 -9.87 -6.97 1.64
C LEU A 107 -9.95 -5.54 1.08
N GLU A 108 -11.11 -4.90 1.24
CA GLU A 108 -11.30 -3.49 0.87
C GLU A 108 -11.84 -2.72 2.06
N MET A 109 -11.45 -1.46 2.16
CA MET A 109 -11.91 -0.58 3.23
C MET A 109 -12.08 0.86 2.75
N ASN A 110 -12.95 1.61 3.43
CA ASN A 110 -12.98 3.05 3.32
C ASN A 110 -11.83 3.62 4.16
N GLY A 111 -10.75 4.05 3.49
CA GLY A 111 -9.55 4.59 4.15
C GLY A 111 -9.74 5.99 4.73
N ASP A 112 -10.88 6.63 4.46
CA ASP A 112 -11.26 7.92 5.06
C ASP A 112 -12.04 7.74 6.39
N GLU A 113 -12.35 6.47 6.79
CA GLU A 113 -13.15 6.16 7.97
C GLU A 113 -12.40 5.25 8.95
N MET A 114 -12.00 5.80 10.09
CA MET A 114 -11.18 5.09 11.07
C MET A 114 -11.82 3.79 11.60
N GLU A 115 -13.14 3.77 11.77
CA GLU A 115 -13.85 2.57 12.23
C GLU A 115 -13.76 1.43 11.22
N ASP A 116 -13.85 1.75 9.93
CA ASP A 116 -13.72 0.77 8.86
C ASP A 116 -12.29 0.23 8.75
N ILE A 117 -11.30 1.12 8.85
CA ILE A 117 -9.88 0.74 8.91
C ILE A 117 -9.66 -0.27 10.04
N ILE A 118 -10.05 0.07 11.27
CA ILE A 118 -9.86 -0.80 12.45
C ILE A 118 -10.58 -2.14 12.26
N ARG A 119 -11.82 -2.12 11.76
CA ARG A 119 -12.60 -3.34 11.49
C ARG A 119 -11.88 -4.24 10.51
N THR A 120 -11.38 -3.68 9.40
CA THR A 120 -10.69 -4.42 8.34
C THR A 120 -9.40 -5.04 8.84
N PHE A 121 -8.56 -4.28 9.54
CA PHE A 121 -7.33 -4.83 10.13
C PHE A 121 -7.59 -5.96 11.11
N ARG A 122 -8.66 -5.87 11.91
CA ARG A 122 -9.05 -6.95 12.86
C ARG A 122 -9.59 -8.19 12.18
N SER A 123 -10.05 -8.10 10.94
CA SER A 123 -10.59 -9.23 10.17
C SER A 123 -9.51 -10.04 9.43
N ILE A 124 -8.25 -9.62 9.45
CA ILE A 124 -7.16 -10.34 8.79
C ILE A 124 -6.96 -11.71 9.44
N ASP A 125 -7.02 -12.76 8.63
CA ASP A 125 -6.75 -14.14 9.07
C ASP A 125 -5.28 -14.53 8.81
N TYR A 126 -4.43 -14.31 9.79
CA TYR A 126 -3.00 -14.64 9.72
C TYR A 126 -2.70 -16.16 9.73
N THR A 127 -3.72 -17.02 9.65
CA THR A 127 -3.57 -18.48 9.64
C THR A 127 -3.85 -19.13 8.29
N ASN A 128 -4.40 -18.38 7.34
CA ASN A 128 -4.88 -18.86 6.04
C ASN A 128 -3.75 -19.18 5.04
N LYS A 129 -2.48 -18.94 5.40
CA LYS A 129 -1.28 -19.15 4.58
C LYS A 129 -1.25 -18.33 3.29
N LYS A 130 -1.90 -17.19 3.27
CA LYS A 130 -1.90 -16.23 2.16
C LYS A 130 -1.35 -14.89 2.64
N PRO A 131 -0.60 -14.17 1.79
CA PRO A 131 -0.33 -12.76 2.05
C PRO A 131 -1.63 -11.96 1.90
N HIS A 132 -1.71 -10.82 2.57
CA HIS A 132 -2.91 -9.99 2.63
C HIS A 132 -2.72 -8.69 1.88
N LEU A 133 -3.75 -8.30 1.13
CA LEU A 133 -3.84 -6.99 0.52
C LEU A 133 -5.05 -6.24 1.08
N LEU A 134 -4.84 -5.02 1.53
CA LEU A 134 -5.89 -4.08 1.89
C LEU A 134 -5.96 -2.98 0.83
N ILE A 135 -7.04 -2.92 0.07
CA ILE A 135 -7.30 -1.80 -0.84
C ILE A 135 -8.04 -0.72 -0.04
N SER A 136 -7.32 0.35 0.26
CA SER A 136 -7.83 1.47 1.06
C SER A 136 -8.34 2.56 0.12
N HIS A 137 -9.65 2.66 -0.06
CA HIS A 137 -10.27 3.72 -0.85
C HIS A 137 -10.22 5.03 -0.07
N THR A 138 -9.48 6.01 -0.61
CA THR A 138 -9.23 7.30 0.02
C THR A 138 -9.53 8.46 -0.93
N THR A 139 -9.62 9.65 -0.38
CA THR A 139 -9.68 10.90 -1.14
C THR A 139 -8.36 11.65 -0.96
N LYS A 140 -7.59 11.82 -2.04
CA LYS A 140 -6.36 12.63 -1.98
C LYS A 140 -6.66 14.03 -1.43
N GLY A 141 -5.93 14.45 -0.39
CA GLY A 141 -6.10 15.76 0.24
C GLY A 141 -7.32 15.87 1.15
N LYS A 142 -7.90 14.74 1.60
CA LYS A 142 -9.07 14.70 2.50
C LYS A 142 -8.96 15.65 3.67
N GLY A 143 -10.04 16.43 3.90
CA GLY A 143 -10.12 17.41 4.97
C GLY A 143 -9.63 18.81 4.60
N VAL A 144 -9.02 18.99 3.42
CA VAL A 144 -8.55 20.28 2.93
C VAL A 144 -9.26 20.62 1.61
N SER A 145 -10.29 21.45 1.66
CA SER A 145 -11.23 21.69 0.57
C SER A 145 -10.58 22.08 -0.78
N TYR A 146 -9.47 22.81 -0.76
CA TYR A 146 -8.76 23.21 -1.96
C TYR A 146 -7.75 22.16 -2.47
N MET A 147 -7.60 21.02 -1.76
CA MET A 147 -6.71 19.91 -2.13
C MET A 147 -7.47 18.66 -2.55
N GLU A 148 -8.68 18.47 -2.05
CA GLU A 148 -9.46 17.23 -2.27
C GLU A 148 -9.62 16.90 -3.76
N GLY A 149 -9.21 15.69 -4.14
CA GLY A 149 -9.38 15.17 -5.49
C GLY A 149 -8.55 15.87 -6.57
N ILE A 150 -7.52 16.63 -6.21
CA ILE A 150 -6.73 17.42 -7.16
C ILE A 150 -5.30 16.86 -7.27
N ALA A 151 -4.96 16.30 -8.44
CA ALA A 151 -3.66 15.66 -8.70
C ALA A 151 -2.46 16.59 -8.47
N LYS A 152 -2.59 17.89 -8.77
CA LYS A 152 -1.53 18.91 -8.59
C LYS A 152 -0.96 18.94 -7.15
N TRP A 153 -1.75 18.53 -6.14
CA TRP A 153 -1.31 18.49 -4.75
C TRP A 153 -0.46 17.27 -4.40
N HIS A 154 -0.14 16.44 -5.38
CA HIS A 154 0.83 15.35 -5.17
C HIS A 154 2.21 15.90 -4.71
N HIS A 155 2.61 17.06 -5.22
CA HIS A 155 3.85 17.78 -4.84
C HIS A 155 3.59 19.24 -4.42
N GLY A 156 2.34 19.62 -4.24
CA GLY A 156 1.99 21.01 -3.95
C GLY A 156 2.42 21.43 -2.54
N VAL A 157 2.94 22.65 -2.42
CA VAL A 157 3.16 23.31 -1.14
C VAL A 157 2.17 24.46 -1.04
N PRO A 158 1.34 24.53 0.02
CA PRO A 158 0.39 25.63 0.21
C PRO A 158 1.09 26.98 0.33
N THR A 159 0.43 28.02 -0.13
CA THR A 159 0.87 29.41 0.11
C THR A 159 0.58 29.84 1.54
N ALA A 160 1.12 30.98 1.98
CA ALA A 160 0.83 31.51 3.31
C ALA A 160 -0.65 31.89 3.50
N GLU A 161 -1.38 32.17 2.43
CA GLU A 161 -2.81 32.48 2.46
C GLU A 161 -3.67 31.23 2.51
N GLN A 162 -3.25 30.14 1.92
CA GLN A 162 -3.88 28.80 1.99
C GLN A 162 -3.62 28.11 3.33
#